data_cbebac344f52bc5763b2c5b42e3a1a06
#
_entry.id   cbebac344f52bc5763b2c5b42e3a1a06
#
_cell.length_a   1.000
_cell.length_b   1.000
_cell.length_c   1.000
_cell.angle_alpha   90.00
_cell.angle_beta   90.00
_cell.angle_gamma   90.00
#
_symmetry.space_group_name_H-M   'P 1'
#
loop_
_entity.id
_entity.type
_entity.pdbx_description
1 polymer ?
#
loop_
_entity_poly.entity_id
_entity_poly.type
_entity_poly.pdbx_seq_one_letter_code
_entity_poly.pdbx_strand_id
1 'polypeptide(L)'
;MEKFDVIVIGGGVVGTAVLRSLAAYQAKVLLLEKASDVATGASRANSGIVHAGYDAETGTKKAFFNVKGAAMFPALTKELHVPYKQVGSLVAAKETGLPALRVLYERGVANGVKVEIIDRPRILELEPNVSEQIAYALYAPEAGVVSPYKLTIAQADHAVINGAKIRLEEKVVALEKRADFFYVLTDKAEYAASYVINAAGAGAAEVNALIGEDAPVQTHAVGDYYILDSKEAGVVNTVVFPLPDEKGKGILVAPTADGNVILGPTSRKVPHETAEVNEVTRDGLALVREGVGRLIPSVNLRNVIRVYAGTRTAVGNDFIIEESVKFKNYFMLLGICSPGLTSAPAIGEYVAGQAAAALGLVKKKEILPLPDRFHLTKASQEEIKQKVASDPTFGRIVCRCEKVTEGEILAAIRSPLPARTVDAVKRRVRAGMGRCQGGFCRPRVMEILSREYGIPLSKVRLGDKGSEIAPYEVKDGYEKI
;
A
#
# COMPACT_ATOMS: atom_id res chain seq x y z
N MET A 1 -9.33 30.45 8.63
CA MET A 1 -8.46 29.72 7.67
C MET A 1 -7.12 29.40 8.35
N GLU A 2 -6.82 28.11 8.56
CA GLU A 2 -5.53 27.64 9.13
C GLU A 2 -4.46 27.68 8.04
N LYS A 3 -3.21 28.10 8.41
CA LYS A 3 -2.09 28.24 7.46
C LYS A 3 -1.07 27.14 7.67
N PHE A 4 -0.60 26.55 6.55
CA PHE A 4 0.45 25.54 6.46
C PHE A 4 1.54 25.97 5.47
N ASP A 5 2.74 25.46 5.66
CA ASP A 5 3.80 25.64 4.66
C ASP A 5 3.56 24.72 3.47
N VAL A 6 3.18 23.46 3.74
CA VAL A 6 2.91 22.47 2.70
C VAL A 6 1.61 21.71 3.00
N ILE A 7 0.76 21.55 1.97
CA ILE A 7 -0.38 20.63 2.00
C ILE A 7 -0.16 19.50 1.00
N VAL A 8 -0.30 18.26 1.48
CA VAL A 8 -0.27 17.03 0.66
C VAL A 8 -1.71 16.53 0.51
N ILE A 9 -2.16 16.30 -0.71
CA ILE A 9 -3.51 15.79 -1.02
C ILE A 9 -3.41 14.31 -1.38
N GLY A 10 -3.98 13.43 -0.53
CA GLY A 10 -4.02 11.98 -0.69
C GLY A 10 -3.18 11.20 0.30
N GLY A 11 -3.82 10.27 1.05
CA GLY A 11 -3.24 9.40 2.09
C GLY A 11 -2.77 8.03 1.58
N GLY A 12 -2.41 7.91 0.29
CA GLY A 12 -1.77 6.72 -0.27
C GLY A 12 -0.29 6.61 0.11
N VAL A 13 0.36 5.51 -0.29
CA VAL A 13 1.77 5.23 0.04
C VAL A 13 2.73 6.34 -0.43
N VAL A 14 2.42 7.00 -1.54
CA VAL A 14 3.23 8.11 -2.08
C VAL A 14 3.02 9.36 -1.22
N GLY A 15 1.77 9.76 -0.96
CA GLY A 15 1.48 10.93 -0.14
C GLY A 15 2.00 10.81 1.29
N THR A 16 1.90 9.63 1.90
CA THR A 16 2.47 9.41 3.25
C THR A 16 4.01 9.34 3.25
N ALA A 17 4.64 8.88 2.16
CA ALA A 17 6.10 8.95 2.00
C ALA A 17 6.57 10.41 1.89
N VAL A 18 5.87 11.24 1.10
CA VAL A 18 6.11 12.69 1.02
C VAL A 18 5.92 13.35 2.39
N LEU A 19 4.82 13.05 3.07
CA LEU A 19 4.52 13.60 4.40
C LEU A 19 5.61 13.26 5.42
N ARG A 20 6.05 11.98 5.45
CA ARG A 20 7.15 11.53 6.32
C ARG A 20 8.44 12.29 6.04
N SER A 21 8.79 12.45 4.77
CA SER A 21 10.01 13.17 4.38
C SER A 21 9.93 14.65 4.72
N LEU A 22 8.77 15.30 4.55
CA LEU A 22 8.53 16.69 4.94
C LEU A 22 8.55 16.89 6.46
N ALA A 23 8.08 15.91 7.23
CA ALA A 23 8.10 15.96 8.69
C ALA A 23 9.53 16.03 9.27
N ALA A 24 10.57 15.76 8.47
CA ALA A 24 11.97 15.95 8.84
C ALA A 24 12.44 17.42 8.76
N TYR A 25 11.60 18.33 8.29
CA TYR A 25 11.89 19.76 8.21
C TYR A 25 11.11 20.56 9.25
N GLN A 26 11.61 21.75 9.58
CA GLN A 26 10.93 22.75 10.42
C GLN A 26 9.82 23.41 9.58
N ALA A 27 8.71 22.70 9.40
CA ALA A 27 7.58 23.11 8.58
C ALA A 27 6.25 22.67 9.21
N LYS A 28 5.20 23.47 8.99
CA LYS A 28 3.81 23.07 9.27
C LYS A 28 3.26 22.33 8.07
N VAL A 29 3.13 21.03 8.19
CA VAL A 29 2.69 20.16 7.09
C VAL A 29 1.33 19.54 7.41
N LEU A 30 0.41 19.55 6.42
CA LEU A 30 -0.90 18.92 6.50
C LEU A 30 -1.06 17.90 5.38
N LEU A 31 -1.61 16.72 5.70
CA LEU A 31 -2.12 15.79 4.71
C LEU A 31 -3.66 15.77 4.80
N LEU A 32 -4.33 15.89 3.64
CA LEU A 32 -5.77 15.78 3.48
C LEU A 32 -6.11 14.46 2.79
N GLU A 33 -6.99 13.65 3.40
CA GLU A 33 -7.46 12.37 2.86
C GLU A 33 -9.00 12.32 2.94
N LYS A 34 -9.65 12.01 1.81
CA LYS A 34 -11.11 11.92 1.70
C LYS A 34 -11.71 10.72 2.44
N ALA A 35 -10.92 9.66 2.60
CA ALA A 35 -11.37 8.43 3.23
C ALA A 35 -11.20 8.44 4.76
N SER A 36 -11.78 7.45 5.42
CA SER A 36 -11.76 7.29 6.89
C SER A 36 -10.41 6.90 7.47
N ASP A 37 -9.42 6.57 6.63
CA ASP A 37 -8.06 6.20 7.04
C ASP A 37 -7.10 6.36 5.85
N VAL A 38 -5.81 6.34 6.10
CA VAL A 38 -4.79 6.21 5.04
C VAL A 38 -4.77 4.77 4.48
N ALA A 39 -4.13 4.58 3.33
CA ALA A 39 -4.05 3.27 2.67
C ALA A 39 -5.43 2.66 2.35
N THR A 40 -6.38 3.44 1.87
CA THR A 40 -7.73 2.96 1.51
C THR A 40 -7.90 2.67 0.02
N GLY A 41 -7.10 3.30 -0.85
CA GLY A 41 -7.07 3.09 -2.30
C GLY A 41 -6.14 1.95 -2.74
N ALA A 42 -5.41 2.15 -3.84
CA ALA A 42 -4.45 1.19 -4.41
C ALA A 42 -3.38 0.71 -3.41
N SER A 43 -3.04 1.50 -2.40
CA SER A 43 -2.03 1.17 -1.39
C SER A 43 -2.41 0.00 -0.48
N ARG A 44 -3.70 -0.39 -0.39
CA ARG A 44 -4.14 -1.62 0.32
C ARG A 44 -4.37 -2.80 -0.61
N ALA A 45 -4.52 -2.56 -1.91
CA ALA A 45 -5.03 -3.53 -2.88
C ALA A 45 -4.01 -3.71 -4.03
N ASN A 46 -2.80 -4.19 -3.67
CA ASN A 46 -1.71 -4.49 -4.58
C ASN A 46 -0.98 -5.76 -4.14
N SER A 47 0.04 -6.19 -4.89
CA SER A 47 0.79 -7.43 -4.64
C SER A 47 1.78 -7.34 -3.48
N GLY A 48 2.08 -6.15 -2.95
CA GLY A 48 3.09 -5.96 -1.91
C GLY A 48 4.53 -6.22 -2.35
N ILE A 49 4.82 -6.17 -3.65
CA ILE A 49 6.14 -6.50 -4.20
C ILE A 49 7.04 -5.27 -4.17
N VAL A 50 8.25 -5.46 -3.67
CA VAL A 50 9.39 -4.54 -3.84
C VAL A 50 10.18 -5.02 -5.06
N HIS A 51 9.93 -4.36 -6.20
CA HIS A 51 10.55 -4.70 -7.48
C HIS A 51 12.02 -4.28 -7.51
N ALA A 52 12.90 -5.14 -8.03
CA ALA A 52 14.32 -4.83 -8.14
C ALA A 52 14.63 -3.69 -9.14
N GLY A 53 13.86 -3.55 -10.24
CA GLY A 53 14.03 -2.45 -11.19
C GLY A 53 14.42 -2.84 -12.61
N TYR A 54 14.46 -4.13 -12.94
CA TYR A 54 14.86 -4.63 -14.26
C TYR A 54 13.83 -4.41 -15.37
N ASP A 55 12.55 -4.19 -15.02
CA ASP A 55 11.45 -4.21 -15.98
C ASP A 55 11.16 -2.83 -16.62
N ALA A 56 11.39 -1.74 -15.89
CA ALA A 56 11.14 -0.39 -16.38
C ALA A 56 12.19 0.01 -17.45
N GLU A 57 11.73 0.73 -18.48
CA GLU A 57 12.62 1.22 -19.55
C GLU A 57 13.69 2.14 -18.99
N THR A 58 14.93 1.93 -19.43
CA THR A 58 16.09 2.71 -18.99
C THR A 58 15.89 4.20 -19.32
N GLY A 59 16.26 5.08 -18.40
CA GLY A 59 16.12 6.53 -18.54
C GLY A 59 14.76 7.10 -18.12
N THR A 60 13.78 6.25 -17.80
CA THR A 60 12.47 6.69 -17.31
C THR A 60 12.49 7.03 -15.81
N LYS A 61 11.54 7.86 -15.37
CA LYS A 61 11.31 8.12 -13.93
C LYS A 61 10.94 6.83 -13.19
N LYS A 62 10.22 5.90 -13.84
CA LYS A 62 9.93 4.57 -13.29
C LYS A 62 11.19 3.80 -12.96
N ALA A 63 12.15 3.70 -13.88
CA ALA A 63 13.41 3.01 -13.65
C ALA A 63 14.20 3.66 -12.51
N PHE A 64 14.39 4.98 -12.59
CA PHE A 64 15.14 5.75 -11.60
C PHE A 64 14.58 5.60 -10.17
N PHE A 65 13.29 5.90 -9.98
CA PHE A 65 12.67 5.85 -8.67
C PHE A 65 12.48 4.43 -8.15
N ASN A 66 12.31 3.42 -9.04
CA ASN A 66 12.24 2.03 -8.62
C ASN A 66 13.57 1.57 -8.02
N VAL A 67 14.67 1.74 -8.73
CA VAL A 67 16.00 1.30 -8.27
C VAL A 67 16.38 2.02 -6.97
N LYS A 68 16.24 3.34 -6.95
CA LYS A 68 16.51 4.14 -5.74
C LYS A 68 15.62 3.73 -4.57
N GLY A 69 14.33 3.54 -4.81
CA GLY A 69 13.36 3.12 -3.78
C GLY A 69 13.65 1.71 -3.26
N ALA A 70 13.92 0.74 -4.15
CA ALA A 70 14.23 -0.64 -3.76
C ALA A 70 15.41 -0.70 -2.76
N ALA A 71 16.46 0.04 -3.02
CA ALA A 71 17.63 0.11 -2.13
C ALA A 71 17.31 0.66 -0.72
N MET A 72 16.24 1.45 -0.58
CA MET A 72 15.83 2.01 0.72
C MET A 72 15.06 1.03 1.61
N PHE A 73 14.42 0.01 1.04
CA PHE A 73 13.47 -0.84 1.77
C PHE A 73 14.04 -1.55 2.99
N PRO A 74 15.24 -2.18 2.95
CA PRO A 74 15.77 -2.87 4.12
C PRO A 74 15.93 -1.97 5.35
N ALA A 75 16.46 -0.76 5.17
CA ALA A 75 16.65 0.21 6.25
C ALA A 75 15.30 0.83 6.68
N LEU A 76 14.49 1.27 5.71
CA LEU A 76 13.20 1.91 5.97
C LEU A 76 12.23 1.01 6.73
N THR A 77 12.11 -0.27 6.32
CA THR A 77 11.18 -1.19 6.95
C THR A 77 11.62 -1.61 8.36
N LYS A 78 12.94 -1.66 8.60
CA LYS A 78 13.51 -1.85 9.93
C LYS A 78 13.20 -0.65 10.83
N GLU A 79 13.45 0.56 10.36
CA GLU A 79 13.17 1.82 11.08
C GLU A 79 11.68 1.96 11.43
N LEU A 80 10.78 1.59 10.51
CA LEU A 80 9.35 1.72 10.66
C LEU A 80 8.66 0.48 11.23
N HIS A 81 9.40 -0.57 11.61
CA HIS A 81 8.90 -1.85 12.13
C HIS A 81 7.87 -2.53 11.20
N VAL A 82 8.04 -2.38 9.88
CA VAL A 82 7.12 -2.93 8.87
C VAL A 82 7.59 -4.32 8.41
N PRO A 83 6.69 -5.32 8.34
CA PRO A 83 7.03 -6.62 7.80
C PRO A 83 7.56 -6.52 6.36
N TYR A 84 8.78 -6.98 6.15
CA TYR A 84 9.48 -7.04 4.88
C TYR A 84 10.30 -8.33 4.80
N LYS A 85 10.37 -8.93 3.61
CA LYS A 85 11.22 -10.08 3.32
C LYS A 85 11.87 -9.89 1.96
N GLN A 86 13.19 -9.95 1.90
CA GLN A 86 13.92 -10.02 0.64
C GLN A 86 13.93 -11.48 0.19
N VAL A 87 13.05 -11.82 -0.73
CA VAL A 87 12.80 -13.19 -1.20
C VAL A 87 13.31 -13.44 -2.61
N GLY A 88 13.78 -12.41 -3.29
CA GLY A 88 14.11 -12.46 -4.71
C GLY A 88 12.88 -12.53 -5.62
N SER A 89 13.13 -12.45 -6.92
CA SER A 89 12.08 -12.67 -7.93
C SER A 89 12.62 -13.45 -9.12
N LEU A 90 11.76 -14.24 -9.74
CA LEU A 90 12.01 -15.00 -10.95
C LEU A 90 11.05 -14.53 -12.04
N VAL A 91 11.58 -14.19 -13.22
CA VAL A 91 10.76 -14.12 -14.45
C VAL A 91 10.94 -15.44 -15.18
N ALA A 92 9.97 -16.32 -15.01
CA ALA A 92 10.04 -17.71 -15.46
C ALA A 92 9.69 -17.84 -16.94
N ALA A 93 10.47 -18.61 -17.69
CA ALA A 93 10.31 -18.82 -19.11
C ALA A 93 10.50 -20.28 -19.53
N LYS A 94 9.78 -20.69 -20.57
CA LYS A 94 10.07 -21.92 -21.32
C LYS A 94 11.36 -21.75 -22.12
N GLU A 95 11.86 -22.83 -22.73
CA GLU A 95 13.03 -22.81 -23.61
C GLU A 95 12.99 -21.70 -24.66
N THR A 96 11.84 -21.54 -25.32
CA THR A 96 11.63 -20.51 -26.36
C THR A 96 11.65 -19.08 -25.85
N GLY A 97 11.58 -18.88 -24.55
CA GLY A 97 11.54 -17.53 -23.91
C GLY A 97 12.91 -16.94 -23.61
N LEU A 98 14.01 -17.70 -23.81
CA LEU A 98 15.38 -17.24 -23.47
C LEU A 98 15.76 -15.90 -24.17
N PRO A 99 15.43 -15.64 -25.46
CA PRO A 99 15.73 -14.34 -26.08
C PRO A 99 15.05 -13.16 -25.36
N ALA A 100 13.79 -13.33 -24.94
CA ALA A 100 13.07 -12.27 -24.19
C ALA A 100 13.66 -12.04 -22.78
N LEU A 101 14.13 -13.10 -22.10
CA LEU A 101 14.85 -12.96 -20.84
C LEU A 101 16.16 -12.18 -21.01
N ARG A 102 16.88 -12.36 -22.13
CA ARG A 102 18.11 -11.57 -22.42
C ARG A 102 17.82 -10.08 -22.54
N VAL A 103 16.74 -9.70 -23.19
CA VAL A 103 16.32 -8.28 -23.29
C VAL A 103 16.05 -7.70 -21.89
N LEU A 104 15.35 -8.47 -21.02
CA LEU A 104 15.12 -8.02 -19.65
C LEU A 104 16.42 -7.98 -18.81
N TYR A 105 17.33 -8.92 -19.04
CA TYR A 105 18.65 -8.94 -18.41
C TYR A 105 19.46 -7.68 -18.76
N GLU A 106 19.60 -7.39 -20.06
CA GLU A 106 20.32 -6.21 -20.57
C GLU A 106 19.73 -4.92 -20.00
N ARG A 107 18.40 -4.81 -19.97
CA ARG A 107 17.70 -3.68 -19.34
C ARG A 107 17.98 -3.59 -17.83
N GLY A 108 17.95 -4.70 -17.13
CA GLY A 108 18.28 -4.76 -15.70
C GLY A 108 19.70 -4.27 -15.42
N VAL A 109 20.67 -4.74 -16.20
CA VAL A 109 22.08 -4.29 -16.11
C VAL A 109 22.18 -2.80 -16.39
N ALA A 110 21.54 -2.29 -17.45
CA ALA A 110 21.53 -0.87 -17.81
C ALA A 110 20.89 0.02 -16.72
N ASN A 111 19.91 -0.52 -15.97
CA ASN A 111 19.31 0.17 -14.82
C ASN A 111 20.14 0.02 -13.52
N GLY A 112 21.26 -0.70 -13.54
CA GLY A 112 22.11 -0.92 -12.36
C GLY A 112 21.56 -1.97 -11.38
N VAL A 113 20.69 -2.86 -11.84
CA VAL A 113 20.05 -3.92 -11.04
C VAL A 113 20.89 -5.19 -11.12
N LYS A 114 21.09 -5.86 -9.97
CA LYS A 114 21.69 -7.18 -9.93
C LYS A 114 20.70 -8.22 -10.46
N VAL A 115 20.99 -8.78 -11.63
CA VAL A 115 20.18 -9.78 -12.31
C VAL A 115 21.04 -10.89 -12.89
N GLU A 116 20.47 -12.09 -12.99
CA GLU A 116 21.15 -13.28 -13.52
C GLU A 116 20.13 -14.11 -14.33
N ILE A 117 20.54 -14.65 -15.48
CA ILE A 117 19.76 -15.68 -16.17
C ILE A 117 20.22 -17.02 -15.63
N ILE A 118 19.30 -17.75 -15.00
CA ILE A 118 19.54 -19.04 -14.38
C ILE A 118 18.80 -20.16 -15.11
N ASP A 119 19.36 -21.35 -15.07
CA ASP A 119 18.83 -22.58 -15.65
C ASP A 119 17.94 -23.34 -14.66
N ARG A 120 17.33 -24.43 -15.15
CA ARG A 120 16.40 -25.22 -14.38
C ARG A 120 16.97 -25.78 -13.07
N PRO A 121 18.19 -26.38 -13.00
CA PRO A 121 18.77 -26.81 -11.73
C PRO A 121 18.77 -25.72 -10.67
N ARG A 122 19.23 -24.52 -11.03
CA ARG A 122 19.27 -23.38 -10.12
C ARG A 122 17.88 -22.85 -9.75
N ILE A 123 16.92 -22.88 -10.69
CA ILE A 123 15.52 -22.54 -10.42
C ILE A 123 14.93 -23.46 -9.37
N LEU A 124 15.15 -24.79 -9.46
CA LEU A 124 14.62 -25.78 -8.53
C LEU A 124 15.19 -25.65 -7.11
N GLU A 125 16.43 -25.17 -6.97
CA GLU A 125 16.99 -24.85 -5.65
C GLU A 125 16.25 -23.70 -4.97
N LEU A 126 15.84 -22.67 -5.72
CA LEU A 126 15.13 -21.50 -5.22
C LEU A 126 13.64 -21.77 -5.09
N GLU A 127 13.04 -22.44 -6.08
CA GLU A 127 11.60 -22.60 -6.25
C GLU A 127 11.27 -24.04 -6.70
N PRO A 128 11.25 -25.00 -5.77
CA PRO A 128 11.11 -26.44 -6.10
C PRO A 128 9.76 -26.80 -6.72
N ASN A 129 8.74 -25.99 -6.52
CA ASN A 129 7.36 -26.23 -6.98
C ASN A 129 7.04 -25.61 -8.34
N VAL A 130 8.03 -25.01 -9.02
CA VAL A 130 7.83 -24.42 -10.33
C VAL A 130 7.46 -25.48 -11.38
N SER A 131 6.61 -25.11 -12.33
CA SER A 131 6.16 -25.98 -13.43
C SER A 131 7.33 -26.60 -14.19
N GLU A 132 7.17 -27.88 -14.60
CA GLU A 132 8.15 -28.60 -15.39
C GLU A 132 8.46 -27.97 -16.76
N GLN A 133 7.54 -27.14 -17.27
CA GLN A 133 7.71 -26.42 -18.53
C GLN A 133 8.69 -25.23 -18.46
N ILE A 134 9.10 -24.83 -17.25
CA ILE A 134 10.03 -23.71 -17.03
C ILE A 134 11.46 -24.21 -17.17
N ALA A 135 12.20 -23.68 -18.14
CA ALA A 135 13.59 -24.04 -18.43
C ALA A 135 14.59 -22.99 -17.93
N TYR A 136 14.24 -21.71 -18.05
CA TYR A 136 15.08 -20.59 -17.66
C TYR A 136 14.30 -19.57 -16.84
N ALA A 137 15.02 -18.76 -16.06
CA ALA A 137 14.46 -17.60 -15.39
C ALA A 137 15.46 -16.44 -15.33
N LEU A 138 14.97 -15.21 -15.35
CA LEU A 138 15.70 -14.06 -14.88
C LEU A 138 15.54 -13.96 -13.36
N TYR A 139 16.61 -14.11 -12.63
CA TYR A 139 16.65 -14.00 -11.17
C TYR A 139 17.12 -12.61 -10.74
N ALA A 140 16.36 -11.95 -9.86
CA ALA A 140 16.73 -10.68 -9.22
C ALA A 140 16.71 -10.88 -7.70
N PRO A 141 17.88 -11.09 -7.04
CA PRO A 141 17.96 -11.45 -5.62
C PRO A 141 17.52 -10.33 -4.67
N GLU A 142 17.55 -9.07 -5.11
CA GLU A 142 17.23 -7.91 -4.28
C GLU A 142 15.74 -7.58 -4.26
N ALA A 143 14.92 -8.28 -5.05
CA ALA A 143 13.47 -8.15 -4.97
C ALA A 143 12.94 -8.68 -3.63
N GLY A 144 11.81 -8.15 -3.18
CA GLY A 144 11.22 -8.56 -1.92
C GLY A 144 9.71 -8.36 -1.86
N VAL A 145 9.15 -8.64 -0.69
CA VAL A 145 7.74 -8.42 -0.38
C VAL A 145 7.59 -7.61 0.91
N VAL A 146 6.64 -6.70 0.93
CA VAL A 146 6.35 -5.82 2.06
C VAL A 146 4.85 -5.80 2.35
N SER A 147 4.46 -5.48 3.58
CA SER A 147 3.06 -5.19 3.89
C SER A 147 2.71 -3.75 3.46
N PRO A 148 2.02 -3.53 2.33
CA PRO A 148 1.91 -2.20 1.73
C PRO A 148 1.07 -1.24 2.56
N TYR A 149 -0.02 -1.72 3.17
CA TYR A 149 -0.87 -0.91 4.05
C TYR A 149 -0.18 -0.59 5.38
N LYS A 150 0.62 -1.52 5.94
CA LYS A 150 1.41 -1.24 7.16
C LYS A 150 2.50 -0.22 6.88
N LEU A 151 3.17 -0.29 5.72
CA LEU A 151 4.15 0.72 5.31
C LEU A 151 3.51 2.11 5.26
N THR A 152 2.37 2.24 4.57
CA THR A 152 1.65 3.51 4.44
C THR A 152 1.24 4.08 5.80
N ILE A 153 0.71 3.23 6.71
CA ILE A 153 0.31 3.63 8.05
C ILE A 153 1.53 4.01 8.90
N ALA A 154 2.61 3.25 8.85
CA ALA A 154 3.81 3.52 9.61
C ALA A 154 4.48 4.84 9.18
N GLN A 155 4.49 5.15 7.87
CA GLN A 155 4.93 6.45 7.36
C GLN A 155 4.07 7.59 7.91
N ALA A 156 2.74 7.42 7.95
CA ALA A 156 1.81 8.41 8.50
C ALA A 156 2.01 8.59 10.02
N ASP A 157 2.10 7.49 10.78
CA ASP A 157 2.36 7.53 12.22
C ASP A 157 3.69 8.24 12.52
N HIS A 158 4.77 7.90 11.79
CA HIS A 158 6.07 8.54 11.94
C HIS A 158 6.02 10.04 11.62
N ALA A 159 5.29 10.45 10.60
CA ALA A 159 5.12 11.86 10.28
C ALA A 159 4.36 12.62 11.39
N VAL A 160 3.31 12.01 11.95
CA VAL A 160 2.50 12.62 13.01
C VAL A 160 3.31 12.81 14.30
N ILE A 161 4.09 11.82 14.74
CA ILE A 161 4.96 11.99 15.94
C ILE A 161 6.03 13.06 15.71
N ASN A 162 6.37 13.33 14.46
CA ASN A 162 7.30 14.38 14.08
C ASN A 162 6.60 15.70 13.70
N GLY A 163 5.32 15.89 14.11
CA GLY A 163 4.61 17.17 14.07
C GLY A 163 3.78 17.44 12.81
N ALA A 164 3.71 16.52 11.85
CA ALA A 164 2.80 16.65 10.73
C ALA A 164 1.34 16.45 11.18
N LYS A 165 0.40 17.11 10.51
CA LYS A 165 -1.04 16.93 10.73
C LYS A 165 -1.65 16.09 9.62
N ILE A 166 -2.64 15.26 9.97
CA ILE A 166 -3.46 14.52 9.02
C ILE A 166 -4.94 14.79 9.32
N ARG A 167 -5.71 15.10 8.28
CA ARG A 167 -7.17 15.21 8.33
C ARG A 167 -7.75 14.10 7.47
N LEU A 168 -8.51 13.23 8.10
CA LEU A 168 -9.23 12.13 7.47
C LEU A 168 -10.69 12.51 7.24
N GLU A 169 -11.35 11.83 6.28
CA GLU A 169 -12.73 12.13 5.87
C GLU A 169 -12.90 13.59 5.46
N GLU A 170 -11.88 14.14 4.81
CA GLU A 170 -11.86 15.54 4.42
C GLU A 170 -11.42 15.67 2.96
N LYS A 171 -12.42 15.85 2.08
CA LYS A 171 -12.24 15.91 0.63
C LYS A 171 -11.95 17.33 0.18
N VAL A 172 -10.85 17.53 -0.56
CA VAL A 172 -10.60 18.80 -1.26
C VAL A 172 -11.64 18.96 -2.37
N VAL A 173 -12.35 20.08 -2.36
CA VAL A 173 -13.45 20.39 -3.29
C VAL A 173 -13.20 21.64 -4.14
N ALA A 174 -12.28 22.52 -3.73
CA ALA A 174 -11.77 23.60 -4.56
C ALA A 174 -10.32 23.91 -4.22
N LEU A 175 -9.58 24.35 -5.22
CA LEU A 175 -8.18 24.74 -5.12
C LEU A 175 -7.94 25.96 -6.01
N GLU A 176 -7.40 27.04 -5.44
CA GLU A 176 -7.18 28.30 -6.12
C GLU A 176 -5.78 28.82 -5.81
N LYS A 177 -5.02 29.23 -6.82
CA LYS A 177 -3.77 29.98 -6.62
C LYS A 177 -4.11 31.45 -6.43
N ARG A 178 -3.82 31.97 -5.26
CA ARG A 178 -3.81 33.41 -4.94
C ARG A 178 -2.37 33.94 -4.99
N ALA A 179 -2.19 35.23 -4.92
CA ALA A 179 -0.88 35.85 -5.13
C ALA A 179 0.28 35.07 -4.45
N ASP A 180 0.22 34.92 -3.11
CA ASP A 180 1.31 34.36 -2.32
C ASP A 180 1.05 32.96 -1.74
N PHE A 181 -0.15 32.40 -1.93
CA PHE A 181 -0.54 31.13 -1.36
C PHE A 181 -1.59 30.40 -2.19
N PHE A 182 -1.82 29.14 -1.89
CA PHE A 182 -2.95 28.37 -2.37
C PHE A 182 -4.08 28.41 -1.35
N TYR A 183 -5.27 28.77 -1.79
CA TYR A 183 -6.50 28.57 -1.06
C TYR A 183 -6.98 27.13 -1.33
N VAL A 184 -7.16 26.35 -0.27
CA VAL A 184 -7.61 24.96 -0.34
C VAL A 184 -8.90 24.84 0.44
N LEU A 185 -10.00 24.59 -0.27
CA LEU A 185 -11.32 24.35 0.32
C LEU A 185 -11.59 22.84 0.35
N THR A 186 -12.00 22.37 1.51
CA THR A 186 -12.50 21.01 1.70
C THR A 186 -14.00 21.02 1.95
N ASP A 187 -14.61 19.85 2.02
CA ASP A 187 -16.02 19.69 2.43
C ASP A 187 -16.25 20.01 3.92
N LYS A 188 -15.22 20.39 4.68
CA LYS A 188 -15.30 20.69 6.13
C LYS A 188 -14.65 21.98 6.56
N ALA A 189 -13.58 22.43 5.88
CA ALA A 189 -12.76 23.54 6.34
C ALA A 189 -12.01 24.23 5.20
N GLU A 190 -11.40 25.39 5.52
CA GLU A 190 -10.59 26.19 4.63
C GLU A 190 -9.15 26.28 5.13
N TYR A 191 -8.19 26.14 4.19
CA TYR A 191 -6.76 26.18 4.47
C TYR A 191 -6.03 27.13 3.52
N ALA A 192 -4.87 27.60 3.97
CA ALA A 192 -3.90 28.26 3.11
C ALA A 192 -2.59 27.48 3.13
N ALA A 193 -1.92 27.35 1.98
CA ALA A 193 -0.62 26.70 1.86
C ALA A 193 0.33 27.49 0.94
N SER A 194 1.62 27.52 1.29
CA SER A 194 2.66 28.07 0.41
C SER A 194 3.05 27.11 -0.72
N TYR A 195 2.85 25.82 -0.49
CA TYR A 195 3.14 24.73 -1.42
C TYR A 195 2.05 23.65 -1.36
N VAL A 196 1.63 23.14 -2.50
CA VAL A 196 0.64 22.04 -2.59
C VAL A 196 1.19 20.89 -3.39
N ILE A 197 0.99 19.67 -2.89
CA ILE A 197 1.44 18.44 -3.54
C ILE A 197 0.21 17.56 -3.80
N ASN A 198 -0.09 17.33 -5.07
CA ASN A 198 -1.13 16.42 -5.50
C ASN A 198 -0.60 14.99 -5.56
N ALA A 199 -0.95 14.18 -4.55
CA ALA A 199 -0.63 12.76 -4.44
C ALA A 199 -1.92 11.90 -4.38
N ALA A 200 -3.02 12.37 -5.00
CA ALA A 200 -4.36 11.79 -4.88
C ALA A 200 -4.57 10.48 -5.69
N GLY A 201 -3.52 9.93 -6.32
CA GLY A 201 -3.56 8.63 -6.99
C GLY A 201 -4.56 8.59 -8.15
N ALA A 202 -5.61 7.75 -8.05
CA ALA A 202 -6.65 7.68 -9.09
C ALA A 202 -7.42 9.01 -9.22
N GLY A 203 -7.57 9.77 -8.14
CA GLY A 203 -8.24 11.08 -8.15
C GLY A 203 -7.29 12.26 -8.44
N ALA A 204 -6.08 12.03 -8.94
CA ALA A 204 -5.12 13.11 -9.13
C ALA A 204 -5.49 14.05 -10.30
N ALA A 205 -6.15 13.53 -11.34
CA ALA A 205 -6.64 14.33 -12.45
C ALA A 205 -7.76 15.29 -12.00
N GLU A 206 -8.68 14.83 -11.13
CA GLU A 206 -9.75 15.66 -10.58
C GLU A 206 -9.17 16.78 -9.71
N VAL A 207 -8.14 16.49 -8.90
CA VAL A 207 -7.47 17.53 -8.09
C VAL A 207 -6.78 18.56 -8.98
N ASN A 208 -6.15 18.14 -10.09
CA ASN A 208 -5.59 19.06 -11.08
C ASN A 208 -6.68 19.96 -11.70
N ALA A 209 -7.83 19.38 -12.04
CA ALA A 209 -8.96 20.14 -12.60
C ALA A 209 -9.49 21.23 -11.66
N LEU A 210 -9.43 21.02 -10.34
CA LEU A 210 -9.86 22.02 -9.35
C LEU A 210 -9.05 23.32 -9.41
N ILE A 211 -7.79 23.28 -9.83
CA ILE A 211 -6.96 24.49 -9.97
C ILE A 211 -6.87 24.97 -11.43
N GLY A 212 -7.45 24.26 -12.37
CA GLY A 212 -7.31 24.56 -13.80
C GLY A 212 -5.98 24.12 -14.40
N GLU A 213 -5.32 23.13 -13.79
CA GLU A 213 -4.14 22.47 -14.36
C GLU A 213 -4.59 21.44 -15.38
N ASP A 214 -3.89 21.38 -16.52
CA ASP A 214 -4.11 20.33 -17.50
C ASP A 214 -3.55 19.00 -16.96
N ALA A 215 -4.36 17.97 -17.02
CA ALA A 215 -3.91 16.62 -16.68
C ALA A 215 -3.95 15.73 -17.92
N PRO A 216 -2.87 15.00 -18.23
CA PRO A 216 -2.95 13.97 -19.24
C PRO A 216 -3.97 12.91 -18.84
N VAL A 217 -4.58 12.28 -19.86
CA VAL A 217 -5.61 11.25 -19.66
C VAL A 217 -5.06 10.11 -18.81
N GLN A 218 -5.69 9.88 -17.65
CA GLN A 218 -5.43 8.71 -16.83
C GLN A 218 -6.13 7.48 -17.41
N THR A 219 -5.42 6.37 -17.44
CA THR A 219 -5.97 5.05 -17.78
C THR A 219 -6.01 4.19 -16.53
N HIS A 220 -7.09 3.43 -16.37
CA HIS A 220 -7.31 2.60 -15.21
C HIS A 220 -7.44 1.13 -15.59
N ALA A 221 -6.79 0.27 -14.82
CA ALA A 221 -6.91 -1.17 -14.95
C ALA A 221 -7.11 -1.82 -13.58
N VAL A 222 -8.13 -2.65 -13.45
CA VAL A 222 -8.42 -3.43 -12.24
C VAL A 222 -7.80 -4.82 -12.38
N GLY A 223 -7.12 -5.24 -11.32
CA GLY A 223 -6.53 -6.57 -11.22
C GLY A 223 -7.16 -7.37 -10.10
N ASP A 224 -7.62 -8.58 -10.41
CA ASP A 224 -8.24 -9.51 -9.48
C ASP A 224 -7.18 -10.41 -8.84
N TYR A 225 -7.35 -10.70 -7.54
CA TYR A 225 -6.40 -11.47 -6.73
C TYR A 225 -7.09 -12.54 -5.89
N TYR A 226 -6.37 -13.63 -5.64
CA TYR A 226 -6.62 -14.55 -4.53
C TYR A 226 -5.60 -14.35 -3.41
N ILE A 227 -6.03 -14.52 -2.17
CA ILE A 227 -5.16 -14.71 -1.00
C ILE A 227 -5.41 -16.11 -0.43
N LEU A 228 -4.34 -16.87 -0.27
CA LEU A 228 -4.40 -18.19 0.36
C LEU A 228 -4.11 -18.10 1.87
N ASP A 229 -4.63 -19.09 2.59
CA ASP A 229 -4.32 -19.30 4.01
C ASP A 229 -2.80 -19.48 4.22
N SER A 230 -2.30 -19.11 5.37
CA SER A 230 -0.90 -19.29 5.76
C SER A 230 -0.44 -20.75 5.78
N LYS A 231 -1.36 -21.73 5.71
CA LYS A 231 -1.04 -23.14 5.48
C LYS A 231 -0.33 -23.41 4.15
N GLU A 232 -0.55 -22.54 3.16
CA GLU A 232 0.12 -22.59 1.86
C GLU A 232 1.47 -21.87 1.88
N ALA A 233 1.89 -21.30 3.02
CA ALA A 233 3.23 -20.76 3.15
C ALA A 233 4.26 -21.84 2.83
N GLY A 234 5.19 -21.55 1.90
CA GLY A 234 6.17 -22.52 1.43
C GLY A 234 5.79 -23.24 0.13
N VAL A 235 4.56 -23.05 -0.41
CA VAL A 235 4.26 -23.49 -1.78
C VAL A 235 5.02 -22.63 -2.81
N VAL A 236 5.41 -21.42 -2.44
CA VAL A 236 6.25 -20.51 -3.20
C VAL A 236 7.21 -19.77 -2.26
N ASN A 237 8.49 -19.69 -2.62
CA ASN A 237 9.53 -19.08 -1.80
C ASN A 237 9.93 -17.69 -2.30
N THR A 238 9.85 -17.46 -3.61
CA THR A 238 10.23 -16.22 -4.31
C THR A 238 9.01 -15.58 -4.97
N VAL A 239 9.17 -14.40 -5.53
CA VAL A 239 8.13 -13.83 -6.41
C VAL A 239 8.30 -14.41 -7.80
N VAL A 240 7.34 -15.22 -8.25
CA VAL A 240 7.40 -15.87 -9.58
C VAL A 240 6.48 -15.15 -10.56
N PHE A 241 7.06 -14.55 -11.58
CA PHE A 241 6.37 -13.92 -12.72
C PHE A 241 6.46 -14.82 -13.94
N PRO A 242 5.47 -14.83 -14.83
CA PRO A 242 5.68 -15.28 -16.21
C PRO A 242 6.46 -14.22 -17.00
N LEU A 243 6.95 -14.57 -18.18
CA LEU A 243 7.39 -13.57 -19.15
C LEU A 243 6.26 -12.58 -19.43
N PRO A 244 6.54 -11.27 -19.46
CA PRO A 244 5.58 -10.27 -19.91
C PRO A 244 5.11 -10.56 -21.35
N ASP A 245 3.84 -10.33 -21.59
CA ASP A 245 3.21 -10.37 -22.92
C ASP A 245 2.53 -9.03 -23.25
N GLU A 246 1.84 -8.96 -24.39
CA GLU A 246 1.11 -7.75 -24.82
C GLU A 246 0.03 -7.30 -23.81
N LYS A 247 -0.44 -8.20 -22.95
CA LYS A 247 -1.44 -7.92 -21.90
C LYS A 247 -0.81 -7.42 -20.59
N GLY A 248 0.53 -7.43 -20.48
CA GLY A 248 1.30 -6.94 -19.34
C GLY A 248 2.18 -7.99 -18.67
N LYS A 249 2.46 -7.80 -17.36
CA LYS A 249 3.38 -8.66 -16.59
C LYS A 249 2.85 -10.07 -16.31
N GLY A 250 1.61 -10.38 -16.68
CA GLY A 250 0.95 -11.64 -16.43
C GLY A 250 0.61 -11.88 -14.94
N ILE A 251 0.07 -13.08 -14.68
CA ILE A 251 -0.37 -13.50 -13.35
C ILE A 251 0.82 -14.10 -12.60
N LEU A 252 1.13 -13.53 -11.46
CA LEU A 252 2.23 -13.98 -10.60
C LEU A 252 1.74 -14.88 -9.44
N VAL A 253 2.69 -15.58 -8.84
CA VAL A 253 2.55 -16.27 -7.54
C VAL A 253 3.63 -15.73 -6.63
N ALA A 254 3.27 -15.30 -5.41
CA ALA A 254 4.26 -14.75 -4.49
C ALA A 254 3.90 -15.04 -3.02
N PRO A 255 4.90 -15.20 -2.13
CA PRO A 255 4.67 -15.13 -0.71
C PRO A 255 4.31 -13.69 -0.32
N THR A 256 3.63 -13.50 0.80
CA THR A 256 3.43 -12.18 1.39
C THR A 256 4.37 -11.98 2.59
N ALA A 257 4.65 -10.74 2.94
CA ALA A 257 5.45 -10.43 4.13
C ALA A 257 4.82 -10.95 5.43
N ASP A 258 3.49 -11.09 5.44
CA ASP A 258 2.72 -11.56 6.60
C ASP A 258 2.50 -13.10 6.59
N GLY A 259 3.05 -13.87 5.63
CA GLY A 259 3.04 -15.34 5.62
C GLY A 259 1.87 -16.00 4.88
N ASN A 260 1.09 -15.25 4.12
CA ASN A 260 0.11 -15.77 3.16
C ASN A 260 0.75 -15.96 1.78
N VAL A 261 0.01 -16.50 0.83
CA VAL A 261 0.37 -16.52 -0.59
C VAL A 261 -0.64 -15.68 -1.37
N ILE A 262 -0.15 -14.87 -2.30
CA ILE A 262 -0.94 -14.04 -3.21
C ILE A 262 -0.81 -14.55 -4.64
N LEU A 263 -1.95 -14.57 -5.34
CA LEU A 263 -2.08 -15.00 -6.73
C LEU A 263 -2.76 -13.89 -7.52
N GLY A 264 -2.25 -13.58 -8.70
CA GLY A 264 -2.76 -12.47 -9.53
C GLY A 264 -1.65 -11.43 -9.77
N PRO A 265 -1.95 -10.24 -10.28
CA PRO A 265 -3.28 -9.77 -10.69
C PRO A 265 -3.63 -10.13 -12.14
N THR A 266 -4.90 -9.98 -12.47
CA THR A 266 -5.35 -9.74 -13.84
C THR A 266 -5.13 -8.29 -14.26
N SER A 267 -5.51 -7.93 -15.47
CA SER A 267 -5.44 -6.55 -15.96
C SER A 267 -6.65 -6.25 -16.87
N ARG A 268 -7.72 -5.77 -16.28
CA ARG A 268 -8.96 -5.40 -16.97
C ARG A 268 -9.07 -3.87 -17.00
N LYS A 269 -9.05 -3.29 -18.21
CA LYS A 269 -9.29 -1.85 -18.40
C LYS A 269 -10.70 -1.48 -17.92
N VAL A 270 -10.82 -0.38 -17.23
CA VAL A 270 -12.09 0.16 -16.71
C VAL A 270 -12.21 1.64 -17.02
N PRO A 271 -13.45 2.15 -17.20
CA PRO A 271 -13.70 3.58 -17.30
C PRO A 271 -13.25 4.34 -16.03
N HIS A 272 -12.97 5.63 -16.17
CA HIS A 272 -12.53 6.48 -15.06
C HIS A 272 -13.55 6.52 -13.91
N GLU A 273 -14.83 6.60 -14.22
CA GLU A 273 -15.96 6.69 -13.27
C GLU A 273 -16.07 5.47 -12.37
N THR A 274 -15.54 4.33 -12.82
CA THR A 274 -15.54 3.07 -12.07
C THR A 274 -14.17 2.70 -11.51
N ALA A 275 -13.16 3.58 -11.65
CA ALA A 275 -11.79 3.31 -11.22
C ALA A 275 -11.63 3.03 -9.72
N GLU A 276 -12.51 3.60 -8.88
CA GLU A 276 -12.51 3.36 -7.44
C GLU A 276 -13.40 2.17 -7.03
N VAL A 277 -14.20 1.62 -7.96
CA VAL A 277 -15.04 0.44 -7.74
C VAL A 277 -14.20 -0.81 -7.97
N ASN A 278 -13.68 -1.37 -6.89
CA ASN A 278 -12.77 -2.52 -6.94
C ASN A 278 -13.57 -3.84 -6.88
N GLU A 279 -14.37 -4.11 -7.92
CA GLU A 279 -15.13 -5.33 -8.03
C GLU A 279 -14.31 -6.48 -8.62
N VAL A 280 -14.34 -7.61 -7.93
CA VAL A 280 -13.77 -8.87 -8.42
C VAL A 280 -14.71 -9.49 -9.42
N THR A 281 -14.18 -10.00 -10.54
CA THR A 281 -14.97 -10.67 -11.58
C THR A 281 -14.72 -12.18 -11.62
N ARG A 282 -15.78 -12.95 -11.96
CA ARG A 282 -15.67 -14.40 -12.16
C ARG A 282 -14.61 -14.75 -13.21
N ASP A 283 -14.62 -14.04 -14.32
CA ASP A 283 -13.71 -14.28 -15.43
C ASP A 283 -12.26 -13.91 -15.07
N GLY A 284 -12.08 -12.80 -14.31
CA GLY A 284 -10.79 -12.42 -13.77
C GLY A 284 -10.21 -13.49 -12.85
N LEU A 285 -11.03 -14.03 -11.95
CA LEU A 285 -10.61 -15.13 -11.06
C LEU A 285 -10.31 -16.42 -11.83
N ALA A 286 -11.03 -16.72 -12.90
CA ALA A 286 -10.74 -17.86 -13.78
C ALA A 286 -9.38 -17.70 -14.48
N LEU A 287 -9.07 -16.51 -14.98
CA LEU A 287 -7.76 -16.19 -15.57
C LEU A 287 -6.62 -16.32 -14.54
N VAL A 288 -6.83 -15.89 -13.30
CA VAL A 288 -5.82 -16.08 -12.24
C VAL A 288 -5.56 -17.55 -12.01
N ARG A 289 -6.59 -18.38 -11.91
CA ARG A 289 -6.46 -19.84 -11.73
C ARG A 289 -5.63 -20.47 -12.85
N GLU A 290 -5.93 -20.11 -14.10
CA GLU A 290 -5.21 -20.62 -15.29
C GLU A 290 -3.73 -20.21 -15.26
N GLY A 291 -3.45 -18.93 -15.03
CA GLY A 291 -2.08 -18.40 -15.01
C GLY A 291 -1.23 -19.03 -13.90
N VAL A 292 -1.80 -19.21 -12.71
CA VAL A 292 -1.13 -19.87 -11.57
C VAL A 292 -0.76 -21.31 -11.91
N GLY A 293 -1.69 -22.08 -12.52
CA GLY A 293 -1.44 -23.47 -12.91
C GLY A 293 -0.29 -23.63 -13.90
N ARG A 294 0.03 -22.60 -14.67
CA ARG A 294 1.18 -22.59 -15.60
C ARG A 294 2.51 -22.33 -14.91
N LEU A 295 2.51 -21.66 -13.73
CA LEU A 295 3.73 -21.32 -12.98
C LEU A 295 4.01 -22.29 -11.85
N ILE A 296 3.04 -22.47 -10.95
CA ILE A 296 3.14 -23.31 -9.73
C ILE A 296 1.90 -24.24 -9.69
N PRO A 297 1.93 -25.38 -10.37
CA PRO A 297 0.77 -26.29 -10.47
C PRO A 297 0.29 -26.85 -9.13
N SER A 298 1.17 -26.92 -8.13
CA SER A 298 0.88 -27.48 -6.80
C SER A 298 0.05 -26.54 -5.90
N VAL A 299 -0.25 -25.32 -6.32
CA VAL A 299 -1.09 -24.37 -5.54
C VAL A 299 -2.47 -24.94 -5.29
N ASN A 300 -2.86 -25.05 -4.02
CA ASN A 300 -4.17 -25.56 -3.62
C ASN A 300 -5.21 -24.45 -3.41
N LEU A 301 -6.01 -24.20 -4.41
CA LEU A 301 -7.06 -23.15 -4.37
C LEU A 301 -8.22 -23.44 -3.38
N ARG A 302 -8.30 -24.62 -2.76
CA ARG A 302 -9.25 -24.89 -1.67
C ARG A 302 -8.93 -24.11 -0.41
N ASN A 303 -7.70 -23.62 -0.28
CA ASN A 303 -7.21 -22.82 0.83
C ASN A 303 -7.33 -21.29 0.57
N VAL A 304 -8.11 -20.88 -0.41
CA VAL A 304 -8.44 -19.45 -0.60
C VAL A 304 -9.24 -18.95 0.60
N ILE A 305 -8.75 -17.88 1.23
CA ILE A 305 -9.43 -17.21 2.35
C ILE A 305 -10.05 -15.88 1.95
N ARG A 306 -9.58 -15.27 0.85
CA ARG A 306 -10.09 -14.00 0.36
C ARG A 306 -9.83 -13.82 -1.12
N VAL A 307 -10.73 -13.07 -1.76
CA VAL A 307 -10.52 -12.43 -3.06
C VAL A 307 -10.62 -10.92 -2.92
N TYR A 308 -9.91 -10.19 -3.74
CA TYR A 308 -10.02 -8.73 -3.83
C TYR A 308 -9.56 -8.25 -5.19
N ALA A 309 -9.89 -7.00 -5.50
CA ALA A 309 -9.39 -6.33 -6.69
C ALA A 309 -8.73 -5.00 -6.32
N GLY A 310 -7.80 -4.56 -7.16
CA GLY A 310 -7.09 -3.31 -6.98
C GLY A 310 -6.89 -2.57 -8.27
N THR A 311 -7.09 -1.24 -8.23
CA THR A 311 -6.95 -0.37 -9.39
C THR A 311 -5.50 0.09 -9.57
N ARG A 312 -5.03 0.01 -10.81
CA ARG A 312 -3.79 0.63 -11.28
C ARG A 312 -4.15 1.81 -12.18
N THR A 313 -3.64 2.99 -11.83
CA THR A 313 -3.82 4.21 -12.60
C THR A 313 -2.51 4.57 -13.27
N ALA A 314 -2.49 4.68 -14.57
CA ALA A 314 -1.32 5.04 -15.38
C ALA A 314 -1.58 6.31 -16.19
N VAL A 315 -0.50 7.00 -16.54
CA VAL A 315 -0.50 8.10 -17.51
C VAL A 315 0.61 7.78 -18.52
N GLY A 316 0.23 7.47 -19.76
CA GLY A 316 1.21 7.03 -20.74
C GLY A 316 2.11 5.90 -20.24
N ASN A 317 3.41 5.97 -20.55
CA ASN A 317 4.38 4.92 -20.22
C ASN A 317 5.25 5.23 -19.00
N ASP A 318 5.24 6.46 -18.45
CA ASP A 318 6.10 6.86 -17.34
C ASP A 318 5.31 7.55 -16.22
N PHE A 319 5.97 7.85 -15.11
CA PHE A 319 5.44 8.66 -14.01
C PHE A 319 5.51 10.15 -14.34
N ILE A 320 4.48 10.90 -13.94
CA ILE A 320 4.55 12.36 -13.88
C ILE A 320 4.91 12.71 -12.43
N ILE A 321 6.11 13.27 -12.25
CA ILE A 321 6.67 13.71 -10.97
C ILE A 321 7.33 15.05 -11.27
N GLU A 322 6.57 16.13 -11.19
CA GLU A 322 7.05 17.45 -11.60
C GLU A 322 6.20 18.58 -11.01
N GLU A 323 6.80 19.76 -10.93
CA GLU A 323 6.08 20.98 -10.62
C GLU A 323 5.29 21.46 -11.85
N SER A 324 4.12 22.02 -11.60
CA SER A 324 3.30 22.65 -12.66
C SER A 324 4.05 23.78 -13.33
N VAL A 325 3.96 23.86 -14.64
CA VAL A 325 4.47 25.02 -15.39
C VAL A 325 3.55 26.23 -15.30
N LYS A 326 2.27 26.02 -14.96
CA LYS A 326 1.26 27.09 -14.79
C LYS A 326 1.27 27.69 -13.38
N PHE A 327 1.47 26.84 -12.37
CA PHE A 327 1.31 27.20 -10.96
C PHE A 327 2.56 26.88 -10.17
N LYS A 328 3.45 27.85 -10.01
CA LYS A 328 4.63 27.69 -9.15
C LYS A 328 4.24 27.22 -7.75
N ASN A 329 5.01 26.26 -7.20
CA ASN A 329 4.76 25.60 -5.91
C ASN A 329 3.53 24.66 -5.91
N TYR A 330 3.05 24.23 -7.08
CA TYR A 330 2.10 23.16 -7.23
C TYR A 330 2.78 21.94 -7.85
N PHE A 331 2.91 20.87 -7.09
CA PHE A 331 3.65 19.67 -7.51
C PHE A 331 2.71 18.50 -7.80
N MET A 332 2.90 17.84 -8.92
CA MET A 332 2.03 16.80 -9.45
C MET A 332 2.68 15.42 -9.38
N LEU A 333 1.93 14.44 -8.84
CA LEU A 333 2.29 13.02 -8.80
C LEU A 333 1.18 12.21 -9.45
N LEU A 334 1.27 12.01 -10.78
CA LEU A 334 0.24 11.32 -11.55
C LEU A 334 0.77 10.03 -12.16
N GLY A 335 -0.12 9.06 -12.35
CA GLY A 335 0.21 7.80 -13.01
C GLY A 335 1.17 6.91 -12.23
N ILE A 336 1.28 7.10 -10.91
CA ILE A 336 2.20 6.31 -10.06
C ILE A 336 1.62 4.90 -9.84
N CYS A 337 1.58 4.11 -10.92
CA CYS A 337 1.22 2.69 -10.90
C CYS A 337 2.43 1.81 -10.53
N SER A 338 2.42 0.50 -10.85
CA SER A 338 3.61 -0.35 -10.65
C SER A 338 4.80 0.19 -11.49
N PRO A 339 5.98 0.37 -10.85
CA PRO A 339 6.42 -0.05 -9.51
C PRO A 339 6.25 1.01 -8.40
N GLY A 340 5.16 1.76 -8.37
CA GLY A 340 4.93 2.90 -7.47
C GLY A 340 5.10 2.61 -5.98
N LEU A 341 4.73 1.41 -5.49
CA LEU A 341 4.96 1.03 -4.10
C LEU A 341 6.46 1.05 -3.76
N THR A 342 7.28 0.46 -4.61
CA THR A 342 8.74 0.44 -4.46
C THR A 342 9.33 1.84 -4.60
N SER A 343 8.81 2.63 -5.51
CA SER A 343 9.30 3.98 -5.81
C SER A 343 8.93 5.02 -4.75
N ALA A 344 7.87 4.75 -3.97
CA ALA A 344 7.27 5.73 -3.06
C ALA A 344 8.25 6.38 -2.06
N PRO A 345 9.17 5.65 -1.39
CA PRO A 345 10.13 6.27 -0.49
C PRO A 345 11.06 7.27 -1.20
N ALA A 346 11.58 6.90 -2.37
CA ALA A 346 12.48 7.76 -3.15
C ALA A 346 11.74 8.97 -3.74
N ILE A 347 10.49 8.80 -4.17
CA ILE A 347 9.62 9.90 -4.60
C ILE A 347 9.38 10.85 -3.41
N GLY A 348 9.09 10.30 -2.23
CA GLY A 348 8.85 11.08 -1.01
C GLY A 348 10.03 11.99 -0.67
N GLU A 349 11.26 11.46 -0.67
CA GLU A 349 12.47 12.25 -0.44
C GLU A 349 12.69 13.33 -1.51
N TYR A 350 12.51 12.96 -2.78
CA TYR A 350 12.70 13.88 -3.89
C TYR A 350 11.74 15.07 -3.81
N VAL A 351 10.45 14.80 -3.65
CA VAL A 351 9.40 15.85 -3.61
C VAL A 351 9.53 16.73 -2.37
N ALA A 352 9.83 16.14 -1.21
CA ALA A 352 10.09 16.91 -0.01
C ALA A 352 11.32 17.83 -0.17
N GLY A 353 12.36 17.36 -0.87
CA GLY A 353 13.53 18.16 -1.22
C GLY A 353 13.19 19.35 -2.12
N GLN A 354 12.31 19.16 -3.13
CA GLN A 354 11.84 20.25 -4.00
C GLN A 354 11.07 21.31 -3.19
N ALA A 355 10.11 20.89 -2.37
CA ALA A 355 9.35 21.81 -1.52
C ALA A 355 10.26 22.54 -0.51
N ALA A 356 11.22 21.83 0.08
CA ALA A 356 12.17 22.42 1.01
C ALA A 356 13.07 23.49 0.35
N ALA A 357 13.55 23.21 -0.86
CA ALA A 357 14.34 24.18 -1.63
C ALA A 357 13.50 25.41 -2.02
N ALA A 358 12.26 25.21 -2.49
CA ALA A 358 11.38 26.29 -2.89
C ALA A 358 10.99 27.22 -1.74
N LEU A 359 10.83 26.68 -0.53
CA LEU A 359 10.40 27.42 0.66
C LEU A 359 11.55 27.77 1.64
N GLY A 360 12.79 27.37 1.36
CA GLY A 360 13.92 27.59 2.27
C GLY A 360 13.78 26.84 3.61
N LEU A 361 13.19 25.63 3.61
CA LEU A 361 12.96 24.88 4.84
C LEU A 361 14.26 24.29 5.41
N VAL A 362 14.41 24.38 6.72
CA VAL A 362 15.57 23.85 7.45
C VAL A 362 15.26 22.48 8.03
N LYS A 363 16.16 21.52 7.93
CA LYS A 363 16.00 20.21 8.57
C LYS A 363 15.95 20.33 10.09
N LYS A 364 15.15 19.50 10.73
CA LYS A 364 15.14 19.34 12.20
C LYS A 364 16.45 18.75 12.67
N LYS A 365 16.88 19.14 13.86
CA LYS A 365 18.07 18.57 14.51
C LYS A 365 17.84 17.12 14.97
N GLU A 366 16.61 16.79 15.33
CA GLU A 366 16.21 15.48 15.84
C GLU A 366 14.92 15.04 15.19
N ILE A 367 14.85 13.75 14.85
CA ILE A 367 13.67 13.07 14.35
C ILE A 367 13.35 11.94 15.33
N LEU A 368 12.14 11.99 15.88
CA LEU A 368 11.67 10.97 16.81
C LEU A 368 11.46 9.64 16.10
N PRO A 369 12.03 8.53 16.59
CA PRO A 369 11.80 7.21 16.00
C PRO A 369 10.36 6.75 16.26
N LEU A 370 9.83 5.94 15.33
CA LEU A 370 8.54 5.29 15.53
C LEU A 370 8.70 4.22 16.64
N PRO A 371 7.89 4.27 17.72
CA PRO A 371 7.94 3.24 18.75
C PRO A 371 7.56 1.87 18.20
N ASP A 372 8.33 0.83 18.56
CA ASP A 372 7.95 -0.54 18.23
C ASP A 372 6.70 -0.95 19.00
N ARG A 373 5.85 -1.73 18.36
CA ARG A 373 4.61 -2.23 18.94
C ARG A 373 4.78 -3.68 19.35
N PHE A 374 4.26 -4.02 20.51
CA PHE A 374 4.21 -5.42 20.93
C PHE A 374 3.36 -6.25 19.98
N HIS A 375 3.89 -7.40 19.58
CA HIS A 375 3.21 -8.39 18.75
C HIS A 375 3.29 -9.77 19.40
N LEU A 376 2.15 -10.31 19.84
CA LEU A 376 2.09 -11.62 20.51
C LEU A 376 2.79 -12.73 19.71
N THR A 377 2.67 -12.71 18.38
CA THR A 377 3.23 -13.75 17.50
C THR A 377 4.74 -13.67 17.30
N LYS A 378 5.37 -12.57 17.71
CA LYS A 378 6.82 -12.34 17.58
C LYS A 378 7.55 -12.37 18.93
N ALA A 379 6.79 -12.21 20.04
CA ALA A 379 7.34 -12.10 21.36
C ALA A 379 7.71 -13.46 21.95
N SER A 380 8.78 -13.50 22.74
CA SER A 380 9.16 -14.65 23.55
C SER A 380 8.16 -14.90 24.70
N GLN A 381 8.18 -16.10 25.27
CA GLN A 381 7.32 -16.44 26.43
C GLN A 381 7.52 -15.48 27.60
N GLU A 382 8.76 -15.04 27.84
CA GLU A 382 9.08 -14.13 28.94
C GLU A 382 8.55 -12.72 28.69
N GLU A 383 8.73 -12.19 27.46
CA GLU A 383 8.15 -10.89 27.07
C GLU A 383 6.63 -10.90 27.17
N ILE A 384 5.97 -12.03 26.79
CA ILE A 384 4.51 -12.19 26.93
C ILE A 384 4.11 -12.12 28.40
N LYS A 385 4.79 -12.85 29.31
CA LYS A 385 4.49 -12.83 30.74
C LYS A 385 4.64 -11.42 31.32
N GLN A 386 5.74 -10.74 31.03
CA GLN A 386 5.99 -9.38 31.49
C GLN A 386 4.95 -8.39 30.95
N LYS A 387 4.60 -8.52 29.68
CA LYS A 387 3.60 -7.67 29.03
C LYS A 387 2.21 -7.86 29.64
N VAL A 388 1.80 -9.11 29.86
CA VAL A 388 0.50 -9.44 30.49
C VAL A 388 0.47 -9.00 31.97
N ALA A 389 1.57 -9.11 32.69
CA ALA A 389 1.65 -8.62 34.06
C ALA A 389 1.50 -7.09 34.16
N SER A 390 2.06 -6.35 33.19
CA SER A 390 1.95 -4.89 33.14
C SER A 390 0.59 -4.40 32.58
N ASP A 391 -0.01 -5.15 31.67
CA ASP A 391 -1.32 -4.85 31.06
C ASP A 391 -2.06 -6.16 30.72
N PRO A 392 -3.06 -6.58 31.54
CA PRO A 392 -3.80 -7.81 31.34
C PRO A 392 -4.55 -7.91 30.01
N THR A 393 -4.74 -6.80 29.30
CA THR A 393 -5.42 -6.82 27.99
C THR A 393 -4.61 -7.55 26.92
N PHE A 394 -3.28 -7.64 27.09
CA PHE A 394 -2.40 -8.44 26.22
C PHE A 394 -2.53 -9.95 26.45
N GLY A 395 -3.16 -10.39 27.51
CA GLY A 395 -3.52 -11.79 27.76
C GLY A 395 -4.86 -12.22 27.13
N ARG A 396 -5.66 -11.28 26.58
CA ARG A 396 -6.99 -11.54 26.03
C ARG A 396 -6.95 -11.66 24.53
N ILE A 397 -6.95 -12.88 23.99
CA ILE A 397 -6.97 -13.12 22.53
C ILE A 397 -8.36 -12.79 21.98
N VAL A 398 -8.43 -11.82 21.07
CA VAL A 398 -9.61 -11.40 20.33
C VAL A 398 -9.69 -12.11 18.97
N CYS A 399 -8.61 -12.07 18.17
CA CYS A 399 -8.54 -12.78 16.90
C CYS A 399 -7.73 -14.06 17.04
N ARG A 400 -8.42 -15.23 17.00
CA ARG A 400 -7.77 -16.55 17.14
C ARG A 400 -6.93 -16.94 15.92
N CYS A 401 -7.39 -16.59 14.71
CA CYS A 401 -6.68 -16.94 13.46
C CYS A 401 -5.31 -16.26 13.36
N GLU A 402 -5.26 -14.98 13.70
CA GLU A 402 -4.05 -14.13 13.62
C GLU A 402 -3.39 -13.94 15.00
N LYS A 403 -3.94 -14.57 16.05
CA LYS A 403 -3.45 -14.48 17.44
C LYS A 403 -3.28 -13.04 17.94
N VAL A 404 -4.27 -12.18 17.65
CA VAL A 404 -4.26 -10.77 18.05
C VAL A 404 -4.99 -10.58 19.37
N THR A 405 -4.35 -9.87 20.29
CA THR A 405 -4.88 -9.57 21.63
C THR A 405 -5.69 -8.28 21.67
N GLU A 406 -6.49 -8.10 22.74
CA GLU A 406 -7.18 -6.85 23.03
C GLU A 406 -6.17 -5.70 23.19
N GLY A 407 -5.05 -5.93 23.86
CA GLY A 407 -3.99 -4.92 24.05
C GLY A 407 -3.39 -4.42 22.74
N GLU A 408 -3.16 -5.31 21.75
CA GLU A 408 -2.71 -4.89 20.42
C GLU A 408 -3.76 -4.05 19.68
N ILE A 409 -5.04 -4.38 19.83
CA ILE A 409 -6.15 -3.58 19.23
C ILE A 409 -6.21 -2.20 19.90
N LEU A 410 -6.09 -2.13 21.23
CA LEU A 410 -6.06 -0.87 21.97
C LEU A 410 -4.86 -0.01 21.57
N ALA A 411 -3.68 -0.63 21.38
CA ALA A 411 -2.49 0.07 20.89
C ALA A 411 -2.70 0.64 19.47
N ALA A 412 -3.45 -0.04 18.61
CA ALA A 412 -3.81 0.48 17.28
C ALA A 412 -4.82 1.64 17.37
N ILE A 413 -5.78 1.58 18.27
CA ILE A 413 -6.78 2.64 18.50
C ILE A 413 -6.10 3.90 19.07
N ARG A 414 -5.08 3.74 19.91
CA ARG A 414 -4.34 4.81 20.59
C ARG A 414 -3.06 5.23 19.87
N SER A 415 -2.87 4.77 18.62
CA SER A 415 -1.69 5.12 17.81
C SER A 415 -1.67 6.61 17.41
N PRO A 416 -0.53 7.16 16.99
CA PRO A 416 -0.41 8.55 16.54
C PRO A 416 -1.46 8.92 15.47
N LEU A 417 -1.75 8.01 14.52
CA LEU A 417 -2.91 8.06 13.65
C LEU A 417 -3.93 7.01 14.11
N PRO A 418 -4.94 7.36 14.92
CA PRO A 418 -5.83 6.40 15.58
C PRO A 418 -6.68 5.57 14.62
N ALA A 419 -6.80 4.25 14.89
CA ALA A 419 -7.73 3.38 14.17
C ALA A 419 -9.17 3.61 14.63
N ARG A 420 -10.02 4.21 13.79
CA ARG A 420 -11.41 4.58 14.14
C ARG A 420 -12.47 3.65 13.58
N THR A 421 -12.09 2.67 12.77
CA THR A 421 -13.01 1.74 12.10
C THR A 421 -12.48 0.32 12.22
N VAL A 422 -13.34 -0.67 11.98
CA VAL A 422 -12.96 -2.09 12.02
C VAL A 422 -11.85 -2.39 11.00
N ASP A 423 -11.93 -1.83 9.81
CA ASP A 423 -10.92 -2.00 8.76
C ASP A 423 -9.61 -1.26 9.09
N ALA A 424 -9.67 -0.12 9.79
CA ALA A 424 -8.48 0.56 10.28
C ALA A 424 -7.72 -0.30 11.33
N VAL A 425 -8.45 -0.93 12.25
CA VAL A 425 -7.88 -1.91 13.20
C VAL A 425 -7.29 -3.09 12.43
N LYS A 426 -8.05 -3.67 11.49
CA LYS A 426 -7.61 -4.79 10.64
C LYS A 426 -6.29 -4.50 9.92
N ARG A 427 -6.13 -3.32 9.32
CA ARG A 427 -4.89 -2.94 8.61
C ARG A 427 -3.69 -2.77 9.54
N ARG A 428 -3.89 -2.41 10.82
CA ARG A 428 -2.79 -2.24 11.79
C ARG A 428 -2.34 -3.55 12.42
N VAL A 429 -3.30 -4.37 12.88
CA VAL A 429 -3.01 -5.57 13.68
C VAL A 429 -3.47 -6.88 13.06
N ARG A 430 -4.03 -6.88 11.84
CA ARG A 430 -4.52 -8.06 11.09
C ARG A 430 -5.76 -8.76 11.70
N ALA A 431 -6.37 -8.23 12.75
CA ALA A 431 -7.62 -8.79 13.28
C ALA A 431 -8.71 -8.84 12.19
N GLY A 432 -9.13 -10.05 11.81
CA GLY A 432 -10.07 -10.28 10.70
C GLY A 432 -9.44 -10.62 9.35
N MET A 433 -8.12 -10.79 9.25
CA MET A 433 -7.43 -11.18 8.01
C MET A 433 -7.18 -12.70 7.88
N GLY A 434 -7.37 -13.45 8.94
CA GLY A 434 -7.17 -14.90 8.91
C GLY A 434 -8.36 -15.64 8.31
N ARG A 435 -8.35 -16.98 8.40
CA ARG A 435 -9.26 -17.91 7.74
C ARG A 435 -10.76 -17.56 7.83
N CYS A 436 -11.24 -17.08 8.99
CA CYS A 436 -12.66 -16.75 9.18
C CYS A 436 -13.05 -15.35 8.68
N GLN A 437 -12.09 -14.53 8.20
CA GLN A 437 -12.31 -13.19 7.66
C GLN A 437 -13.16 -12.27 8.55
N GLY A 438 -12.92 -12.33 9.87
CA GLY A 438 -13.61 -11.51 10.86
C GLY A 438 -14.91 -12.13 11.40
N GLY A 439 -15.33 -13.31 10.92
CA GLY A 439 -16.58 -13.96 11.36
C GLY A 439 -16.66 -14.18 12.86
N PHE A 440 -15.52 -14.35 13.54
CA PHE A 440 -15.47 -14.53 14.99
C PHE A 440 -15.06 -13.25 15.75
N CYS A 441 -14.03 -12.53 15.29
CA CYS A 441 -13.47 -11.42 16.06
C CYS A 441 -14.15 -10.07 15.83
N ARG A 442 -14.88 -9.88 14.72
CA ARG A 442 -15.49 -8.58 14.36
C ARG A 442 -16.41 -8.01 15.44
N PRO A 443 -17.37 -8.78 16.03
CA PRO A 443 -18.22 -8.25 17.09
C PRO A 443 -17.38 -7.71 18.27
N ARG A 444 -16.34 -8.44 18.68
CA ARG A 444 -15.49 -8.02 19.77
C ARG A 444 -14.66 -6.76 19.45
N VAL A 445 -14.19 -6.64 18.20
CA VAL A 445 -13.51 -5.41 17.72
C VAL A 445 -14.49 -4.23 17.74
N MET A 446 -15.76 -4.44 17.36
CA MET A 446 -16.79 -3.40 17.44
C MET A 446 -17.08 -2.96 18.87
N GLU A 447 -17.18 -3.89 19.83
CA GLU A 447 -17.35 -3.58 21.25
C GLU A 447 -16.17 -2.76 21.81
N ILE A 448 -14.93 -3.12 21.43
CA ILE A 448 -13.74 -2.37 21.84
C ILE A 448 -13.78 -0.96 21.26
N LEU A 449 -14.07 -0.79 19.95
CA LEU A 449 -14.20 0.53 19.32
C LEU A 449 -15.32 1.36 19.96
N SER A 450 -16.48 0.76 20.20
CA SER A 450 -17.62 1.39 20.87
C SER A 450 -17.24 1.94 22.26
N ARG A 451 -16.57 1.10 23.05
CA ARG A 451 -16.10 1.47 24.40
C ARG A 451 -15.05 2.58 24.37
N GLU A 452 -14.03 2.45 23.54
CA GLU A 452 -12.89 3.39 23.51
C GLU A 452 -13.29 4.77 22.95
N TYR A 453 -14.24 4.84 22.04
CA TYR A 453 -14.72 6.10 21.47
C TYR A 453 -16.02 6.63 22.12
N GLY A 454 -16.63 5.88 23.04
CA GLY A 454 -17.88 6.28 23.68
C GLY A 454 -19.05 6.40 22.69
N ILE A 455 -19.07 5.60 21.63
CA ILE A 455 -20.10 5.60 20.60
C ILE A 455 -20.96 4.32 20.69
N PRO A 456 -22.27 4.37 20.37
CA PRO A 456 -23.08 3.16 20.33
C PRO A 456 -22.62 2.21 19.22
N LEU A 457 -22.85 0.89 19.40
CA LEU A 457 -22.48 -0.14 18.41
C LEU A 457 -23.04 0.16 17.01
N SER A 458 -24.22 0.76 16.95
CA SER A 458 -24.87 1.17 15.68
C SER A 458 -24.11 2.25 14.90
N LYS A 459 -23.15 2.92 15.53
CA LYS A 459 -22.29 3.93 14.89
C LYS A 459 -20.89 3.42 14.59
N VAL A 460 -20.57 2.17 14.94
CA VAL A 460 -19.31 1.54 14.58
C VAL A 460 -19.31 1.15 13.10
N ARG A 461 -18.38 1.69 12.35
CA ARG A 461 -18.25 1.50 10.90
C ARG A 461 -17.24 0.43 10.54
N LEU A 462 -17.47 -0.23 9.41
CA LEU A 462 -16.47 -1.09 8.78
C LEU A 462 -15.30 -0.24 8.22
N GLY A 463 -15.61 0.82 7.50
CA GLY A 463 -14.68 1.74 6.82
C GLY A 463 -15.26 3.16 6.73
N ASP A 464 -15.51 3.63 5.51
CA ASP A 464 -16.02 4.97 5.27
C ASP A 464 -17.48 5.17 5.73
N LYS A 465 -17.99 6.38 5.69
CA LYS A 465 -19.38 6.70 6.05
C LYS A 465 -20.36 5.85 5.27
N GLY A 466 -21.44 5.40 5.92
CA GLY A 466 -22.44 4.51 5.34
C GLY A 466 -22.05 3.02 5.39
N SER A 467 -20.96 2.66 6.09
CA SER A 467 -20.53 1.27 6.27
C SER A 467 -20.76 0.75 7.69
N GLU A 468 -21.75 1.29 8.39
CA GLU A 468 -22.18 0.82 9.70
C GLU A 468 -22.60 -0.66 9.62
N ILE A 469 -22.03 -1.50 10.52
CA ILE A 469 -22.23 -2.96 10.47
C ILE A 469 -23.57 -3.36 11.08
N ALA A 470 -24.01 -2.66 12.12
CA ALA A 470 -25.27 -2.89 12.83
C ALA A 470 -25.97 -1.52 13.04
N PRO A 471 -26.53 -0.91 11.98
CA PRO A 471 -27.00 0.47 12.01
C PRO A 471 -28.21 0.73 12.92
N TYR A 472 -28.91 -0.33 13.31
CA TYR A 472 -30.06 -0.27 14.24
C TYR A 472 -30.16 -1.56 15.05
N GLU A 473 -30.90 -1.51 16.15
CA GLU A 473 -31.28 -2.71 16.92
C GLU A 473 -32.41 -3.47 16.20
N VAL A 474 -32.40 -4.81 16.27
CA VAL A 474 -33.39 -5.62 15.59
C VAL A 474 -34.83 -5.26 16.04
N LYS A 475 -35.02 -4.94 17.34
CA LYS A 475 -36.30 -4.52 17.90
C LYS A 475 -36.81 -3.20 17.33
N ASP A 476 -35.90 -2.23 17.09
CA ASP A 476 -36.27 -0.90 16.53
C ASP A 476 -36.63 -0.97 15.04
N GLY A 477 -36.13 -2.00 14.33
CA GLY A 477 -36.44 -2.23 12.91
C GLY A 477 -37.81 -2.85 12.64
N TYR A 478 -38.38 -3.54 13.60
CA TYR A 478 -39.70 -4.21 13.45
C TYR A 478 -40.85 -3.21 13.41
N GLU A 479 -40.70 -2.01 13.95
CA GLU A 479 -41.74 -0.96 13.93
C GLU A 479 -41.75 -0.12 12.64
N LYS A 480 -40.78 -0.34 11.73
CA LYS A 480 -40.58 0.47 10.51
C LYS A 480 -40.71 -0.32 9.20
N ILE A 481 -41.09 -1.60 9.26
CA ILE A 481 -41.45 -2.43 8.12
C ILE A 481 -42.96 -2.64 8.14
#